data_8afce253301290e64fde99a3b1779204
#
_entry.id   8afce253301290e64fde99a3b1779204
#
_cell.length_a   1.000
_cell.length_b   1.000
_cell.length_c   1.000
_cell.angle_alpha   90.00
_cell.angle_beta   90.00
_cell.angle_gamma   90.00
#
_symmetry.space_group_name_H-M   'P 1'
#
loop_
_entity.id
_entity.type
_entity.pdbx_description
1 polymer ?
#
loop_
_entity_poly.entity_id
_entity_poly.type
_entity_poly.pdbx_seq_one_letter_code
_entity_poly.pdbx_strand_id
1 'polypeptide(L)'
;TKKTSKAAVTKTAASKAKAAAKPKAAKASIPEDPMDRAEANTAYAKGPWAWVFDRKPGEMRYWLVKTEPAIFSFDDLLRRHGRTTCWDGVRNFSARNFLRDGMKKGDQVFWYHSNATPQAIVGICEVVKEGYPDHTALDPRHDHFDEQSDPAAPTWFMVDLKAVRRLTRPVT
;
A
#
# COMPACT_ATOMS: atom_id res chain seq x y z
N THR A 1 -76.27 -14.53 -14.15
CA THR A 1 -75.21 -14.12 -15.07
C THR A 1 -74.23 -13.15 -14.37
N LYS A 2 -73.12 -13.65 -13.84
CA LYS A 2 -72.02 -12.86 -13.28
C LYS A 2 -70.79 -13.03 -14.17
N LYS A 3 -70.35 -11.91 -14.78
CA LYS A 3 -69.11 -11.81 -15.50
C LYS A 3 -67.98 -11.58 -14.48
N THR A 4 -67.04 -12.50 -14.40
CA THR A 4 -65.77 -12.35 -13.65
C THR A 4 -64.72 -11.72 -14.56
N SER A 5 -64.28 -10.53 -14.19
CA SER A 5 -63.17 -9.82 -14.82
C SER A 5 -61.83 -10.38 -14.34
N LYS A 6 -60.99 -10.79 -15.28
CA LYS A 6 -59.67 -11.33 -15.04
C LYS A 6 -58.68 -10.16 -15.04
N ALA A 7 -58.13 -9.79 -13.89
CA ALA A 7 -57.07 -8.79 -13.79
C ALA A 7 -55.74 -9.35 -14.30
N ALA A 8 -55.16 -8.67 -15.28
CA ALA A 8 -53.85 -8.95 -15.80
C ALA A 8 -52.79 -8.37 -14.84
N VAL A 9 -51.94 -9.24 -14.31
CA VAL A 9 -50.75 -8.87 -13.54
C VAL A 9 -49.65 -8.55 -14.52
N THR A 10 -49.34 -7.25 -14.66
CA THR A 10 -48.16 -6.78 -15.41
C THR A 10 -46.91 -7.01 -14.56
N LYS A 11 -46.03 -7.90 -15.00
CA LYS A 11 -44.71 -8.07 -14.45
C LYS A 11 -43.84 -6.92 -14.89
N THR A 12 -43.52 -6.02 -13.97
CA THR A 12 -42.51 -4.98 -14.15
C THR A 12 -41.14 -5.63 -14.12
N ALA A 13 -40.47 -5.62 -15.25
CA ALA A 13 -39.07 -6.05 -15.36
C ALA A 13 -38.17 -5.03 -14.64
N ALA A 14 -37.58 -5.45 -13.53
CA ALA A 14 -36.53 -4.68 -12.87
C ALA A 14 -35.28 -4.67 -13.76
N SER A 15 -35.04 -3.53 -14.38
CA SER A 15 -33.80 -3.21 -15.09
C SER A 15 -32.63 -3.25 -14.10
N LYS A 16 -31.80 -4.29 -14.21
CA LYS A 16 -30.49 -4.35 -13.54
C LYS A 16 -29.59 -3.29 -14.16
N ALA A 17 -29.47 -2.15 -13.51
CA ALA A 17 -28.46 -1.17 -13.84
C ALA A 17 -27.08 -1.80 -13.63
N LYS A 18 -26.40 -2.07 -14.75
CA LYS A 18 -25.03 -2.52 -14.81
C LYS A 18 -24.16 -1.37 -14.33
N ALA A 19 -23.63 -1.43 -13.11
CA ALA A 19 -22.67 -0.45 -12.61
C ALA A 19 -21.53 -0.38 -13.61
N ALA A 20 -21.36 0.79 -14.24
CA ALA A 20 -20.25 1.06 -15.13
C ALA A 20 -18.97 0.97 -14.33
N ALA A 21 -18.12 0.02 -14.66
CA ALA A 21 -16.76 -0.07 -14.13
C ALA A 21 -16.06 1.26 -14.43
N LYS A 22 -15.56 1.93 -13.39
CA LYS A 22 -14.68 3.09 -13.55
C LYS A 22 -13.53 2.68 -14.48
N PRO A 23 -13.15 3.53 -15.44
CA PRO A 23 -12.00 3.24 -16.28
C PRO A 23 -10.79 3.04 -15.36
N LYS A 24 -10.13 1.88 -15.47
CA LYS A 24 -8.83 1.63 -14.86
C LYS A 24 -7.93 2.80 -15.29
N ALA A 25 -7.45 3.57 -14.32
CA ALA A 25 -6.43 4.57 -14.60
C ALA A 25 -5.33 3.87 -15.39
N ALA A 26 -4.98 4.42 -16.55
CA ALA A 26 -3.88 3.90 -17.35
C ALA A 26 -2.69 3.76 -16.41
N LYS A 27 -2.09 2.55 -16.36
CA LYS A 27 -0.84 2.33 -15.64
C LYS A 27 0.10 3.41 -16.13
N ALA A 28 0.40 4.39 -15.27
CA ALA A 28 1.47 5.31 -15.55
C ALA A 28 2.69 4.40 -15.80
N SER A 29 3.24 4.45 -17.00
CA SER A 29 4.50 3.79 -17.31
C SER A 29 5.47 4.23 -16.22
N ILE A 30 5.97 3.28 -15.44
CA ILE A 30 7.05 3.56 -14.47
C ILE A 30 8.12 4.23 -15.34
N PRO A 31 8.53 5.47 -15.04
CA PRO A 31 9.64 6.08 -15.77
C PRO A 31 10.76 5.05 -15.71
N GLU A 32 11.33 4.70 -16.86
CA GLU A 32 12.59 3.99 -16.88
C GLU A 32 13.59 4.92 -16.19
N ASP A 33 13.70 4.73 -14.86
CA ASP A 33 14.75 5.37 -14.10
C ASP A 33 16.05 4.84 -14.73
N PRO A 34 16.93 5.71 -15.26
CA PRO A 34 18.18 5.27 -15.88
C PRO A 34 19.12 4.56 -14.91
N MET A 35 18.71 4.42 -13.65
CA MET A 35 19.43 3.65 -12.67
C MET A 35 19.37 2.17 -13.07
N ASP A 36 20.51 1.63 -13.47
CA ASP A 36 20.67 0.20 -13.74
C ASP A 36 20.09 -0.61 -12.57
N ARG A 37 19.31 -1.66 -12.87
CA ARG A 37 18.75 -2.56 -11.85
C ARG A 37 19.83 -3.15 -10.91
N ALA A 38 21.04 -3.32 -11.39
CA ALA A 38 22.18 -3.75 -10.59
C ALA A 38 22.54 -2.66 -9.54
N GLU A 39 22.56 -1.39 -9.91
CA GLU A 39 22.77 -0.28 -8.96
C GLU A 39 21.61 -0.16 -7.97
N ALA A 40 20.38 -0.37 -8.42
CA ALA A 40 19.20 -0.34 -7.55
C ALA A 40 19.22 -1.46 -6.50
N ASN A 41 19.96 -2.55 -6.71
CA ASN A 41 20.12 -3.64 -5.75
C ASN A 41 21.30 -3.44 -4.79
N THR A 42 22.20 -2.50 -5.06
CA THR A 42 23.27 -2.15 -4.12
C THR A 42 22.77 -1.26 -3.00
N ALA A 43 23.39 -1.32 -1.82
CA ALA A 43 23.09 -0.38 -0.75
C ALA A 43 23.41 1.05 -1.21
N TYR A 44 22.59 2.02 -0.84
CA TYR A 44 22.82 3.45 -1.10
C TYR A 44 23.95 3.98 -0.21
N ALA A 45 25.14 3.43 -0.40
CA ALA A 45 26.30 3.81 0.41
C ALA A 45 26.81 5.23 0.13
N LYS A 46 26.41 5.84 -0.99
CA LYS A 46 26.83 7.18 -1.41
C LYS A 46 25.62 7.95 -1.96
N GLY A 47 25.43 9.17 -1.50
CA GLY A 47 24.35 10.03 -2.00
C GLY A 47 23.63 10.78 -0.88
N PRO A 48 22.65 11.64 -1.21
CA PRO A 48 21.96 12.50 -0.25
C PRO A 48 21.18 11.74 0.84
N TRP A 49 20.90 10.46 0.60
CA TRP A 49 20.15 9.59 1.52
C TRP A 49 21.03 8.61 2.29
N ALA A 50 22.38 8.65 2.15
CA ALA A 50 23.31 7.74 2.82
C ALA A 50 23.12 7.73 4.35
N TRP A 51 22.80 8.87 4.93
CA TRP A 51 22.52 9.02 6.37
C TRP A 51 21.35 8.14 6.85
N VAL A 52 20.42 7.76 5.97
CA VAL A 52 19.29 6.89 6.32
C VAL A 52 19.76 5.49 6.72
N PHE A 53 20.89 5.07 6.19
CA PHE A 53 21.44 3.73 6.41
C PHE A 53 22.54 3.74 7.49
N ASP A 54 23.08 4.91 7.82
CA ASP A 54 24.03 5.09 8.92
C ASP A 54 23.27 5.24 10.24
N ARG A 55 23.08 4.10 10.92
CA ARG A 55 22.26 3.99 12.13
C ARG A 55 23.12 3.60 13.33
N LYS A 56 22.98 4.33 14.44
CA LYS A 56 23.59 3.95 15.72
C LYS A 56 22.83 2.78 16.35
N PRO A 57 23.50 1.91 17.11
CA PRO A 57 22.85 0.86 17.86
C PRO A 57 21.73 1.43 18.77
N GLY A 58 20.52 0.87 18.69
CA GLY A 58 19.35 1.32 19.47
C GLY A 58 18.70 2.61 18.99
N GLU A 59 19.17 3.22 17.91
CA GLU A 59 18.53 4.39 17.33
C GLU A 59 17.16 4.05 16.76
N MET A 60 16.12 4.73 17.22
CA MET A 60 14.77 4.67 16.66
C MET A 60 14.60 5.77 15.62
N ARG A 61 14.00 5.45 14.48
CA ARG A 61 13.70 6.40 13.42
C ARG A 61 12.22 6.54 13.16
N TYR A 62 11.89 7.62 12.45
CA TYR A 62 10.52 7.99 12.13
C TYR A 62 10.35 8.01 10.62
N TRP A 63 9.29 7.35 10.15
CA TRP A 63 8.95 7.21 8.74
C TRP A 63 7.56 7.74 8.49
N LEU A 64 7.21 7.98 7.24
CA LEU A 64 5.87 8.27 6.82
C LEU A 64 5.50 7.33 5.67
N VAL A 65 4.36 6.66 5.82
CA VAL A 65 3.75 5.86 4.76
C VAL A 65 2.45 6.50 4.31
N LYS A 66 2.17 6.42 3.01
CA LYS A 66 1.05 7.10 2.39
C LYS A 66 0.11 6.09 1.72
N THR A 67 -1.16 6.13 2.10
CA THR A 67 -2.22 5.32 1.49
C THR A 67 -3.48 6.14 1.25
N GLU A 68 -4.32 5.66 0.34
CA GLU A 68 -5.65 6.21 0.11
C GLU A 68 -6.66 5.50 1.02
N PRO A 69 -7.43 6.22 1.85
CA PRO A 69 -8.35 5.57 2.79
C PRO A 69 -9.47 4.78 2.11
N ALA A 70 -9.79 5.10 0.85
CA ALA A 70 -10.75 4.32 0.05
C ALA A 70 -10.21 2.95 -0.37
N ILE A 71 -8.88 2.76 -0.37
CA ILE A 71 -8.22 1.50 -0.72
C ILE A 71 -7.86 0.73 0.55
N PHE A 72 -7.15 1.39 1.48
CA PHE A 72 -6.78 0.79 2.76
C PHE A 72 -6.61 1.88 3.82
N SER A 73 -7.61 2.00 4.70
CA SER A 73 -7.63 3.00 5.76
C SER A 73 -6.89 2.53 7.02
N PHE A 74 -6.62 3.45 7.94
CA PHE A 74 -6.12 3.10 9.26
C PHE A 74 -7.13 2.27 10.07
N ASP A 75 -8.44 2.45 9.82
CA ASP A 75 -9.49 1.63 10.42
C ASP A 75 -9.45 0.19 9.92
N ASP A 76 -9.12 -0.01 8.63
CA ASP A 76 -8.93 -1.34 8.08
C ASP A 76 -7.75 -2.03 8.74
N LEU A 77 -6.64 -1.32 8.97
CA LEU A 77 -5.49 -1.84 9.72
C LEU A 77 -5.88 -2.23 11.15
N LEU A 78 -6.64 -1.40 11.85
CA LEU A 78 -7.08 -1.70 13.22
C LEU A 78 -7.98 -2.94 13.31
N ARG A 79 -8.71 -3.27 12.25
CA ARG A 79 -9.56 -4.48 12.14
C ARG A 79 -8.79 -5.74 11.76
N ARG A 80 -7.58 -5.62 11.25
CA ARG A 80 -6.74 -6.78 10.88
C ARG A 80 -6.32 -7.57 12.12
N HIS A 81 -6.12 -8.86 11.93
CA HIS A 81 -5.55 -9.73 12.99
C HIS A 81 -4.21 -9.17 13.47
N GLY A 82 -4.05 -9.05 14.79
CA GLY A 82 -2.86 -8.44 15.38
C GLY A 82 -2.64 -6.96 15.05
N ARG A 83 -3.60 -6.31 14.35
CA ARG A 83 -3.49 -4.93 13.84
C ARG A 83 -2.25 -4.73 12.98
N THR A 84 -1.88 -5.74 12.20
CA THR A 84 -0.65 -5.78 11.41
C THR A 84 -0.97 -5.97 9.95
N THR A 85 -0.17 -5.36 9.08
CA THR A 85 -0.22 -5.53 7.64
C THR A 85 1.17 -5.50 7.04
N CYS A 86 1.38 -6.21 5.94
CA CYS A 86 2.53 -5.97 5.08
C CYS A 86 2.34 -4.63 4.35
N TRP A 87 3.43 -3.89 4.18
CA TRP A 87 3.47 -2.67 3.37
C TRP A 87 4.12 -2.99 2.04
N ASP A 88 3.31 -3.53 1.16
CA ASP A 88 3.67 -4.04 -0.15
C ASP A 88 3.42 -3.01 -1.27
N GLY A 89 3.69 -3.41 -2.51
CA GLY A 89 3.35 -2.64 -3.70
C GLY A 89 4.19 -1.40 -3.97
N VAL A 90 5.29 -1.19 -3.25
CA VAL A 90 6.20 -0.07 -3.48
C VAL A 90 7.02 -0.33 -4.74
N ARG A 91 6.86 0.52 -5.77
CA ARG A 91 7.50 0.40 -7.09
C ARG A 91 8.35 1.64 -7.42
N ASN A 92 9.05 2.15 -6.41
CA ASN A 92 10.06 3.20 -6.53
C ASN A 92 11.35 2.68 -5.88
N PHE A 93 12.48 2.74 -6.59
CA PHE A 93 13.74 2.15 -6.13
C PHE A 93 14.28 2.80 -4.85
N SER A 94 14.18 4.13 -4.72
CA SER A 94 14.61 4.81 -3.50
C SER A 94 13.78 4.41 -2.29
N ALA A 95 12.45 4.40 -2.44
CA ALA A 95 11.52 3.97 -1.39
C ALA A 95 11.72 2.48 -1.04
N ARG A 96 11.93 1.61 -2.05
CA ARG A 96 12.26 0.22 -1.86
C ARG A 96 13.52 0.04 -1.00
N ASN A 97 14.57 0.83 -1.25
CA ASN A 97 15.80 0.77 -0.47
C ASN A 97 15.57 1.18 1.00
N PHE A 98 14.68 2.16 1.24
CA PHE A 98 14.27 2.50 2.61
C PHE A 98 13.58 1.34 3.30
N LEU A 99 12.68 0.63 2.61
CA LEU A 99 12.02 -0.56 3.15
C LEU A 99 13.01 -1.68 3.42
N ARG A 100 13.91 -1.97 2.46
CA ARG A 100 14.86 -3.08 2.54
C ARG A 100 15.92 -2.88 3.62
N ASP A 101 16.54 -1.70 3.64
CA ASP A 101 17.78 -1.46 4.38
C ASP A 101 17.60 -0.43 5.51
N GLY A 102 16.70 0.55 5.34
CA GLY A 102 16.55 1.70 6.22
C GLY A 102 15.62 1.46 7.40
N MET A 103 14.43 0.89 7.16
CA MET A 103 13.44 0.64 8.20
C MET A 103 13.81 -0.55 9.08
N LYS A 104 13.83 -0.34 10.39
CA LYS A 104 14.21 -1.36 11.37
C LYS A 104 13.09 -1.60 12.37
N LYS A 105 13.06 -2.81 12.92
CA LYS A 105 12.09 -3.18 13.95
C LYS A 105 12.14 -2.20 15.12
N GLY A 106 10.97 -1.70 15.54
CA GLY A 106 10.82 -0.68 16.57
C GLY A 106 10.74 0.76 16.04
N ASP A 107 11.05 0.99 14.75
CA ASP A 107 10.85 2.31 14.15
C ASP A 107 9.39 2.71 14.16
N GLN A 108 9.13 4.00 14.37
CA GLN A 108 7.79 4.56 14.35
C GLN A 108 7.42 5.04 12.95
N VAL A 109 6.16 4.83 12.57
CA VAL A 109 5.67 5.12 11.22
C VAL A 109 4.40 5.94 11.30
N PHE A 110 4.43 7.16 10.75
CA PHE A 110 3.24 7.98 10.56
C PHE A 110 2.40 7.41 9.41
N TRP A 111 1.13 7.17 9.70
CA TRP A 111 0.16 6.70 8.71
C TRP A 111 -0.59 7.88 8.13
N TYR A 112 -0.28 8.21 6.87
CA TYR A 112 -0.85 9.36 6.18
C TYR A 112 -1.94 8.92 5.21
N HIS A 113 -3.13 9.52 5.34
CA HIS A 113 -4.19 9.40 4.37
C HIS A 113 -4.03 10.46 3.29
N SER A 114 -3.68 10.00 2.08
CA SER A 114 -3.69 10.82 0.87
C SER A 114 -5.02 10.68 0.14
N ASN A 115 -5.23 11.54 -0.86
CA ASN A 115 -6.44 11.52 -1.68
C ASN A 115 -7.74 11.53 -0.84
N ALA A 116 -7.71 12.29 0.25
CA ALA A 116 -8.81 12.50 1.20
C ALA A 116 -8.99 13.98 1.49
N THR A 117 -10.12 14.37 2.03
CA THR A 117 -10.37 15.75 2.44
C THR A 117 -10.78 15.77 3.92
N PRO A 118 -9.95 16.31 4.82
CA PRO A 118 -8.55 16.75 4.58
C PRO A 118 -7.57 15.57 4.46
N GLN A 119 -6.45 15.79 3.78
CA GLN A 119 -5.31 14.89 3.84
C GLN A 119 -4.62 15.04 5.19
N ALA A 120 -4.27 13.93 5.85
CA ALA A 120 -3.75 14.02 7.22
C ALA A 120 -3.00 12.76 7.69
N ILE A 121 -2.12 12.93 8.66
CA ILE A 121 -1.63 11.83 9.48
C ILE A 121 -2.72 11.45 10.48
N VAL A 122 -3.17 10.19 10.45
CA VAL A 122 -4.30 9.71 11.24
C VAL A 122 -3.93 8.72 12.33
N GLY A 123 -2.73 8.15 12.26
CA GLY A 123 -2.28 7.13 13.19
C GLY A 123 -0.78 6.97 13.22
N ILE A 124 -0.33 6.20 14.20
CA ILE A 124 1.07 5.79 14.36
C ILE A 124 1.12 4.27 14.32
N CYS A 125 2.05 3.76 13.53
CA CYS A 125 2.42 2.35 13.47
C CYS A 125 3.87 2.16 13.96
N GLU A 126 4.25 0.90 14.11
CA GLU A 126 5.59 0.45 14.40
C GLU A 126 6.00 -0.59 13.36
N VAL A 127 7.26 -0.57 12.95
CA VAL A 127 7.85 -1.65 12.15
C VAL A 127 8.04 -2.88 13.03
N VAL A 128 7.34 -3.98 12.71
CA VAL A 128 7.42 -5.23 13.48
C VAL A 128 8.20 -6.32 12.74
N LYS A 129 8.36 -6.18 11.43
CA LYS A 129 9.22 -7.03 10.59
C LYS A 129 9.97 -6.15 9.59
N GLU A 130 11.29 -6.32 9.57
CA GLU A 130 12.20 -5.60 8.66
C GLU A 130 12.05 -6.07 7.22
N GLY A 131 12.72 -5.38 6.30
CA GLY A 131 12.62 -5.59 4.87
C GLY A 131 12.76 -7.06 4.42
N TYR A 132 11.77 -7.54 3.69
CA TYR A 132 11.76 -8.87 3.08
C TYR A 132 11.14 -8.78 1.68
N PRO A 133 11.38 -9.80 0.80
CA PRO A 133 10.89 -9.78 -0.57
C PRO A 133 9.38 -9.56 -0.66
N ASP A 134 8.97 -8.64 -1.53
CA ASP A 134 7.56 -8.36 -1.82
C ASP A 134 7.00 -9.46 -2.72
N HIS A 135 6.21 -10.37 -2.13
CA HIS A 135 5.59 -11.48 -2.84
C HIS A 135 4.56 -11.04 -3.89
N THR A 136 3.99 -9.83 -3.74
CA THR A 136 3.01 -9.32 -4.71
C THR A 136 3.65 -9.02 -6.07
N ALA A 137 4.95 -8.79 -6.09
CA ALA A 137 5.71 -8.61 -7.33
C ALA A 137 5.81 -9.90 -8.16
N LEU A 138 5.63 -11.05 -7.53
CA LEU A 138 5.78 -12.37 -8.16
C LEU A 138 4.46 -13.03 -8.55
N ASP A 139 3.31 -12.47 -8.14
CA ASP A 139 1.98 -13.02 -8.49
C ASP A 139 1.40 -12.28 -9.71
N PRO A 140 1.30 -12.95 -10.89
CA PRO A 140 0.75 -12.32 -12.11
C PRO A 140 -0.68 -11.81 -11.97
N ARG A 141 -1.42 -12.27 -10.95
CA ARG A 141 -2.80 -11.83 -10.68
C ARG A 141 -2.88 -10.57 -9.84
N HIS A 142 -1.76 -10.16 -9.25
CA HIS A 142 -1.70 -9.00 -8.36
C HIS A 142 -1.48 -7.71 -9.13
N ASP A 143 -2.12 -6.62 -8.70
CA ASP A 143 -1.97 -5.30 -9.34
C ASP A 143 -0.53 -4.75 -9.28
N HIS A 144 0.28 -5.26 -8.35
CA HIS A 144 1.69 -4.90 -8.17
C HIS A 144 2.66 -5.91 -8.80
N PHE A 145 2.18 -6.77 -9.69
CA PHE A 145 3.04 -7.72 -10.40
C PHE A 145 4.12 -7.00 -11.22
N ASP A 146 5.34 -7.51 -11.15
CA ASP A 146 6.47 -7.07 -11.98
C ASP A 146 7.07 -8.28 -12.69
N GLU A 147 6.83 -8.37 -14.00
CA GLU A 147 7.30 -9.46 -14.87
C GLU A 147 8.82 -9.63 -14.84
N GLN A 148 9.56 -8.57 -14.50
CA GLN A 148 11.03 -8.59 -14.43
C GLN A 148 11.55 -8.97 -13.04
N SER A 149 10.66 -9.26 -12.08
CA SER A 149 11.06 -9.68 -10.73
C SER A 149 11.46 -11.14 -10.72
N ASP A 150 12.64 -11.44 -10.16
CA ASP A 150 13.16 -12.80 -10.03
C ASP A 150 13.08 -13.23 -8.55
N PRO A 151 12.43 -14.38 -8.23
CA PRO A 151 12.41 -14.90 -6.86
C PRO A 151 13.80 -15.18 -6.28
N ALA A 152 14.80 -15.54 -7.14
CA ALA A 152 16.16 -15.78 -6.71
C ALA A 152 16.97 -14.49 -6.44
N ALA A 153 16.53 -13.37 -7.05
CA ALA A 153 17.12 -12.04 -6.88
C ALA A 153 16.02 -10.97 -6.76
N PRO A 154 15.27 -10.92 -5.64
CA PRO A 154 14.10 -10.05 -5.52
C PRO A 154 14.45 -8.58 -5.70
N THR A 155 13.70 -7.91 -6.57
CA THR A 155 13.85 -6.47 -6.81
C THR A 155 13.10 -5.66 -5.76
N TRP A 156 11.91 -6.10 -5.34
CA TRP A 156 11.01 -5.35 -4.49
C TRP A 156 10.93 -5.91 -3.08
N PHE A 157 10.80 -5.01 -2.11
CA PHE A 157 10.80 -5.34 -0.70
C PHE A 157 9.64 -4.67 0.01
N MET A 158 9.20 -5.26 1.10
CA MET A 158 8.15 -4.77 1.97
C MET A 158 8.53 -4.98 3.43
N VAL A 159 7.82 -4.32 4.34
CA VAL A 159 7.96 -4.44 5.80
C VAL A 159 6.60 -4.75 6.40
N ASP A 160 6.55 -5.28 7.64
CA ASP A 160 5.29 -5.37 8.36
C ASP A 160 5.15 -4.19 9.32
N LEU A 161 3.98 -3.55 9.24
CA LEU A 161 3.59 -2.43 10.09
C LEU A 161 2.44 -2.85 11.02
N LYS A 162 2.60 -2.57 12.31
CA LYS A 162 1.58 -2.79 13.33
C LYS A 162 1.04 -1.45 13.83
N ALA A 163 -0.28 -1.30 13.89
CA ALA A 163 -0.88 -0.12 14.46
C ALA A 163 -0.59 -0.02 15.97
N VAL A 164 -0.02 1.10 16.39
CA VAL A 164 0.23 1.44 17.79
C VAL A 164 -0.96 2.20 18.34
N ARG A 165 -1.31 3.32 17.70
CA ARG A 165 -2.45 4.15 18.14
C ARG A 165 -3.00 5.01 17.02
N ARG A 166 -4.29 5.29 17.09
CA ARG A 166 -4.93 6.37 16.33
C ARG A 166 -4.58 7.72 16.96
N LEU A 167 -4.43 8.74 16.16
CA LEU A 167 -4.35 10.11 16.65
C LEU A 167 -5.75 10.61 17.05
N THR A 168 -5.84 11.25 18.20
CA THR A 168 -7.10 11.86 18.68
C THR A 168 -7.57 12.98 17.75
N ARG A 169 -6.61 13.72 17.19
CA ARG A 169 -6.82 14.72 16.15
C ARG A 169 -5.87 14.41 15.00
N PRO A 170 -6.38 14.27 13.76
CA PRO A 170 -5.54 14.17 12.58
C PRO A 170 -4.64 15.40 12.44
N VAL A 171 -3.42 15.19 11.92
CA VAL A 171 -2.47 16.28 11.64
C VAL A 171 -2.49 16.52 10.12
N THR A 172 -2.98 17.68 9.71
CA THR A 172 -3.08 18.12 8.30
C THR A 172 -1.87 18.92 7.89
#